data_2fe0493064ac6ae3ec37ef71002f6812
#
_entry.id   2fe0493064ac6ae3ec37ef71002f6812
#
_cell.length_a   1.000
_cell.length_b   1.000
_cell.length_c   1.000
_cell.angle_alpha   90.00
_cell.angle_beta   90.00
_cell.angle_gamma   90.00
#
_symmetry.space_group_name_H-M   'P 1'
#
loop_
_entity.id
_entity.type
_entity.pdbx_description
1 polymer ?
#
loop_
_entity_poly.entity_id
_entity_poly.type
_entity_poly.pdbx_seq_one_letter_code
_entity_poly.pdbx_strand_id
1 'polypeptide(L)'
;MTDTGETRFSPNSAINAAINEMLPYFNAESQRRMRKSILDAKKAAEKQLDENTDAGARHVFREFIPATILNQNGFAFEYEKLMQGKRPDWLDDTASVMLESYTYERGGSSNFLDRVSSAVTAKCDKYKDIIAANSLRFVVAVYLDFLTGMSLDECREDSEMFRPVFDTNNSLWAILFFTETQVVRGRQLYGFFCLCTDSSFEPIPNWPFPTMGLNQ
;
A
#
# COMPACT_ATOMS: atom_id res chain seq x y z
N MET A 1 -36.73 -7.97 9.36
CA MET A 1 -35.63 -8.91 9.07
C MET A 1 -34.77 -8.26 8.00
N THR A 2 -33.75 -7.54 8.42
CA THR A 2 -32.77 -6.91 7.52
C THR A 2 -31.70 -7.96 7.26
N ASP A 3 -31.72 -8.50 6.04
CA ASP A 3 -30.69 -9.38 5.53
C ASP A 3 -29.38 -8.56 5.41
N THR A 4 -28.57 -8.58 6.44
CA THR A 4 -27.20 -8.13 6.39
C THR A 4 -26.40 -9.21 5.67
N GLY A 5 -26.57 -9.31 4.35
CA GLY A 5 -25.83 -10.22 3.49
C GLY A 5 -24.33 -9.95 3.56
N GLU A 6 -23.70 -10.32 4.67
CA GLU A 6 -22.26 -10.45 4.77
C GLU A 6 -21.82 -11.58 3.85
N THR A 7 -21.54 -11.24 2.61
CA THR A 7 -20.89 -12.16 1.68
C THR A 7 -19.47 -12.42 2.19
N ARG A 8 -19.32 -13.40 3.09
CA ARG A 8 -18.00 -13.91 3.46
C ARG A 8 -17.40 -14.56 2.22
N PHE A 9 -16.17 -14.21 1.92
CA PHE A 9 -15.43 -14.92 0.88
C PHE A 9 -15.33 -16.40 1.25
N SER A 10 -15.54 -17.28 0.26
CA SER A 10 -15.32 -18.71 0.48
C SER A 10 -13.90 -18.95 1.04
N PRO A 11 -13.74 -19.73 2.10
CA PRO A 11 -12.42 -20.00 2.69
C PRO A 11 -11.50 -20.84 1.80
N ASN A 12 -11.96 -21.25 0.61
CA ASN A 12 -11.23 -22.15 -0.27
C ASN A 12 -10.02 -21.56 -0.98
N SER A 13 -9.77 -20.22 -0.88
CA SER A 13 -8.54 -19.61 -1.36
C SER A 13 -7.78 -18.97 -0.21
N ALA A 14 -6.45 -19.11 -0.20
CA ALA A 14 -5.59 -18.49 0.81
C ALA A 14 -5.78 -16.96 0.88
N ILE A 15 -6.02 -16.33 -0.27
CA ILE A 15 -6.31 -14.89 -0.36
C ILE A 15 -7.62 -14.54 0.35
N ASN A 16 -8.67 -15.32 0.13
CA ASN A 16 -9.96 -15.06 0.79
C ASN A 16 -9.84 -15.19 2.32
N ALA A 17 -9.10 -16.18 2.81
CA ALA A 17 -8.84 -16.32 4.23
C ALA A 17 -8.09 -15.11 4.79
N ALA A 18 -7.02 -14.70 4.12
CA ALA A 18 -6.23 -13.52 4.53
C ALA A 18 -7.06 -12.22 4.52
N ILE A 19 -7.90 -12.00 3.49
CA ILE A 19 -8.79 -10.84 3.44
C ILE A 19 -9.78 -10.86 4.61
N ASN A 20 -10.38 -12.00 4.91
CA ASN A 20 -11.31 -12.13 6.04
C ASN A 20 -10.63 -11.85 7.40
N GLU A 21 -9.33 -12.14 7.55
CA GLU A 21 -8.55 -11.80 8.74
C GLU A 21 -8.25 -10.29 8.82
N MET A 22 -8.12 -9.59 7.69
CA MET A 22 -7.84 -8.15 7.65
C MET A 22 -9.07 -7.28 7.91
N LEU A 23 -10.21 -7.67 7.36
CA LEU A 23 -11.44 -6.85 7.38
C LEU A 23 -11.83 -6.31 8.77
N PRO A 24 -11.70 -7.05 9.89
CA PRO A 24 -12.08 -6.57 11.22
C PRO A 24 -11.32 -5.31 11.70
N TYR A 25 -10.18 -5.00 11.09
CA TYR A 25 -9.40 -3.80 11.44
C TYR A 25 -9.89 -2.52 10.78
N PHE A 26 -10.94 -2.60 9.94
CA PHE A 26 -11.47 -1.47 9.19
C PHE A 26 -12.94 -1.19 9.55
N ASN A 27 -13.37 0.05 9.34
CA ASN A 27 -14.77 0.42 9.50
C ASN A 27 -15.66 -0.27 8.43
N ALA A 28 -16.96 -0.32 8.67
CA ALA A 28 -17.93 -1.04 7.81
C ALA A 28 -17.90 -0.56 6.36
N GLU A 29 -17.72 0.74 6.11
CA GLU A 29 -17.68 1.31 4.77
C GLU A 29 -16.41 0.89 4.01
N SER A 30 -15.25 0.94 4.67
CA SER A 30 -13.99 0.43 4.12
C SER A 30 -14.08 -1.06 3.82
N GLN A 31 -14.62 -1.86 4.73
CA GLN A 31 -14.85 -3.29 4.49
C GLN A 31 -15.70 -3.55 3.25
N ARG A 32 -16.79 -2.79 3.07
CA ARG A 32 -17.66 -2.91 1.90
C ARG A 32 -16.91 -2.59 0.60
N ARG A 33 -16.11 -1.53 0.58
CA ARG A 33 -15.30 -1.13 -0.59
C ARG A 33 -14.21 -2.14 -0.89
N MET A 34 -13.47 -2.60 0.12
CA MET A 34 -12.43 -3.63 -0.02
C MET A 34 -13.00 -4.91 -0.65
N ARG A 35 -14.14 -5.41 -0.14
CA ARG A 35 -14.82 -6.58 -0.71
C ARG A 35 -15.19 -6.36 -2.18
N LYS A 36 -15.73 -5.18 -2.50
CA LYS A 36 -16.07 -4.82 -3.88
C LYS A 36 -14.87 -4.83 -4.80
N SER A 37 -13.74 -4.20 -4.40
CA SER A 37 -12.51 -4.15 -5.19
C SER A 37 -11.97 -5.55 -5.49
N ILE A 38 -11.97 -6.45 -4.52
CA ILE A 38 -11.55 -7.85 -4.72
C ILE A 38 -12.49 -8.57 -5.70
N LEU A 39 -13.81 -8.41 -5.56
CA LEU A 39 -14.77 -9.03 -6.46
C LEU A 39 -14.64 -8.51 -7.89
N ASP A 40 -14.44 -7.21 -8.05
CA ASP A 40 -14.26 -6.58 -9.37
C ASP A 40 -12.95 -7.05 -10.03
N ALA A 41 -11.87 -7.18 -9.27
CA ALA A 41 -10.59 -7.72 -9.75
C ALA A 41 -10.73 -9.20 -10.20
N LYS A 42 -11.41 -10.04 -9.44
CA LYS A 42 -11.70 -11.43 -9.82
C LYS A 42 -12.51 -11.53 -11.11
N LYS A 43 -13.57 -10.74 -11.22
CA LYS A 43 -14.38 -10.69 -12.45
C LYS A 43 -13.60 -10.19 -13.66
N ALA A 44 -12.67 -9.26 -13.46
CA ALA A 44 -11.81 -8.78 -14.55
C ALA A 44 -10.87 -9.88 -15.04
N ALA A 45 -10.26 -10.66 -14.12
CA ALA A 45 -9.41 -11.79 -14.46
C ALA A 45 -10.17 -12.91 -15.18
N GLU A 46 -11.39 -13.25 -14.71
CA GLU A 46 -12.28 -14.23 -15.38
C GLU A 46 -12.58 -13.87 -16.83
N LYS A 47 -12.83 -12.56 -17.11
CA LYS A 47 -13.09 -12.09 -18.46
C LYS A 47 -11.90 -12.18 -19.40
N GLN A 48 -10.67 -12.16 -18.86
CA GLN A 48 -9.43 -12.27 -19.62
C GLN A 48 -9.02 -13.73 -19.89
N LEU A 49 -9.88 -14.71 -19.51
CA LEU A 49 -9.57 -16.13 -19.59
C LEU A 49 -8.27 -16.50 -18.85
N ASP A 50 -7.94 -15.72 -17.82
CA ASP A 50 -6.80 -15.99 -16.96
C ASP A 50 -7.15 -17.21 -16.08
N GLU A 51 -6.43 -18.30 -16.26
CA GLU A 51 -6.60 -19.52 -15.44
C GLU A 51 -6.35 -19.24 -13.95
N ASN A 52 -5.68 -18.13 -13.64
CA ASN A 52 -5.39 -17.71 -12.28
C ASN A 52 -6.20 -16.48 -11.87
N THR A 53 -7.51 -16.65 -11.65
CA THR A 53 -8.42 -15.58 -11.17
C THR A 53 -7.96 -14.93 -9.86
N ASP A 54 -7.11 -15.60 -9.08
CA ASP A 54 -6.51 -15.05 -7.87
C ASP A 54 -5.37 -14.06 -8.13
N ALA A 55 -4.80 -13.99 -9.34
CA ALA A 55 -3.70 -13.05 -9.65
C ALA A 55 -4.17 -11.59 -9.55
N GLY A 56 -5.30 -11.23 -10.17
CA GLY A 56 -5.88 -9.90 -10.06
C GLY A 56 -6.30 -9.55 -8.63
N ALA A 57 -6.90 -10.51 -7.91
CA ALA A 57 -7.26 -10.32 -6.52
C ALA A 57 -6.02 -10.13 -5.61
N ARG A 58 -4.90 -10.78 -5.94
CA ARG A 58 -3.63 -10.65 -5.22
C ARG A 58 -3.05 -9.25 -5.33
N HIS A 59 -3.17 -8.62 -6.50
CA HIS A 59 -2.73 -7.24 -6.70
C HIS A 59 -3.48 -6.29 -5.75
N VAL A 60 -4.82 -6.34 -5.75
CA VAL A 60 -5.65 -5.53 -4.85
C VAL A 60 -5.42 -5.88 -3.38
N PHE A 61 -5.23 -7.16 -3.07
CA PHE A 61 -4.92 -7.60 -1.70
C PHE A 61 -3.65 -6.96 -1.13
N ARG A 62 -2.61 -6.81 -1.95
CA ARG A 62 -1.34 -6.18 -1.55
C ARG A 62 -1.53 -4.72 -1.11
N GLU A 63 -2.49 -4.00 -1.69
CA GLU A 63 -2.82 -2.63 -1.29
C GLU A 63 -3.34 -2.56 0.16
N PHE A 64 -3.93 -3.64 0.67
CA PHE A 64 -4.51 -3.67 2.02
C PHE A 64 -3.48 -3.93 3.13
N ILE A 65 -2.33 -4.52 2.80
CA ILE A 65 -1.34 -4.98 3.79
C ILE A 65 -0.80 -3.85 4.67
N PRO A 66 -0.25 -2.74 4.12
CA PRO A 66 0.29 -1.66 4.94
C PRO A 66 -0.76 -1.03 5.85
N ALA A 67 -1.94 -0.73 5.32
CA ALA A 67 -3.02 -0.12 6.09
C ALA A 67 -3.56 -1.06 7.19
N THR A 68 -3.59 -2.37 6.95
CA THR A 68 -3.97 -3.35 7.98
C THR A 68 -3.01 -3.29 9.16
N ILE A 69 -1.70 -3.26 8.91
CA ILE A 69 -0.70 -3.18 9.98
C ILE A 69 -0.79 -1.85 10.71
N LEU A 70 -1.00 -0.75 9.99
CA LEU A 70 -1.20 0.55 10.61
C LEU A 70 -2.43 0.56 11.52
N ASN A 71 -3.57 0.03 11.07
CA ASN A 71 -4.78 -0.03 11.89
C ASN A 71 -4.64 -0.97 13.10
N GLN A 72 -3.85 -2.05 12.99
CA GLN A 72 -3.48 -2.89 14.14
C GLN A 72 -2.66 -2.12 15.20
N ASN A 73 -1.97 -1.06 14.80
CA ASN A 73 -1.14 -0.20 15.67
C ASN A 73 -1.84 1.12 16.06
N GLY A 74 -3.16 1.18 15.93
CA GLY A 74 -3.97 2.28 16.45
C GLY A 74 -4.25 3.41 15.46
N PHE A 75 -3.91 3.25 14.20
CA PHE A 75 -4.35 4.14 13.12
C PHE A 75 -5.81 3.85 12.74
N ALA A 76 -6.42 4.75 11.99
CA ALA A 76 -7.81 4.66 11.54
C ALA A 76 -7.93 4.88 10.03
N PHE A 77 -7.13 4.13 9.24
CA PHE A 77 -7.16 4.24 7.79
C PHE A 77 -8.49 3.79 7.22
N GLU A 78 -9.05 4.61 6.33
CA GLU A 78 -10.25 4.34 5.56
C GLU A 78 -9.90 4.11 4.09
N TYR A 79 -10.41 3.03 3.51
CA TYR A 79 -10.19 2.65 2.11
C TYR A 79 -11.02 3.52 1.16
N GLU A 80 -10.36 4.08 0.12
CA GLU A 80 -10.99 4.91 -0.92
C GLU A 80 -11.89 6.03 -0.36
N LYS A 81 -11.52 6.64 0.75
CA LYS A 81 -12.28 7.77 1.31
C LYS A 81 -12.26 8.94 0.34
N LEU A 82 -13.46 9.48 0.05
CA LEU A 82 -13.58 10.65 -0.81
C LEU A 82 -13.03 11.91 -0.11
N MET A 83 -12.04 12.54 -0.71
CA MET A 83 -11.45 13.79 -0.26
C MET A 83 -11.29 14.76 -1.44
N GLN A 84 -12.00 15.89 -1.41
CA GLN A 84 -11.94 16.93 -2.44
C GLN A 84 -12.08 16.38 -3.88
N GLY A 85 -13.00 15.44 -4.10
CA GLY A 85 -13.28 14.83 -5.40
C GLY A 85 -12.33 13.71 -5.83
N LYS A 86 -11.30 13.42 -5.06
CA LYS A 86 -10.36 12.31 -5.30
C LYS A 86 -10.52 11.21 -4.25
N ARG A 87 -10.09 10.01 -4.60
CA ARG A 87 -10.09 8.85 -3.69
C ARG A 87 -8.67 8.29 -3.61
N PRO A 88 -7.91 8.62 -2.57
CA PRO A 88 -6.67 7.90 -2.29
C PRO A 88 -6.97 6.46 -1.89
N ASP A 89 -6.00 5.57 -2.06
CA ASP A 89 -6.16 4.19 -1.61
C ASP A 89 -6.50 4.17 -0.12
N TRP A 90 -5.78 4.95 0.70
CA TRP A 90 -5.95 5.00 2.15
C TRP A 90 -5.77 6.40 2.71
N LEU A 91 -6.64 6.76 3.65
CA LEU A 91 -6.58 8.04 4.36
C LEU A 91 -6.89 7.85 5.84
N ASP A 92 -6.02 8.35 6.71
CA ASP A 92 -6.29 8.57 8.13
C ASP A 92 -6.30 10.07 8.40
N ASP A 93 -7.48 10.65 8.55
CA ASP A 93 -7.62 12.09 8.83
C ASP A 93 -7.10 12.47 10.22
N THR A 94 -7.17 11.54 11.18
CA THR A 94 -6.76 11.80 12.57
C THR A 94 -5.25 11.91 12.68
N ALA A 95 -4.54 10.98 12.02
CA ALA A 95 -3.08 10.99 11.96
C ALA A 95 -2.56 11.94 10.86
N SER A 96 -3.44 12.50 10.02
CA SER A 96 -3.08 13.30 8.84
C SER A 96 -2.12 12.56 7.91
N VAL A 97 -2.42 11.30 7.62
CA VAL A 97 -1.61 10.43 6.76
C VAL A 97 -2.43 9.96 5.57
N MET A 98 -1.88 10.14 4.38
CA MET A 98 -2.39 9.58 3.13
C MET A 98 -1.40 8.52 2.62
N LEU A 99 -1.93 7.35 2.22
CA LEU A 99 -1.11 6.28 1.69
C LEU A 99 -1.66 5.83 0.33
N GLU A 100 -0.79 5.74 -0.65
CA GLU A 100 -1.04 5.20 -1.99
C GLU A 100 -0.16 3.98 -2.23
N SER A 101 -0.71 2.94 -2.83
CA SER A 101 -0.01 1.69 -3.07
C SER A 101 0.49 1.59 -4.51
N TYR A 102 1.65 1.01 -4.68
CA TYR A 102 2.22 0.67 -5.98
C TYR A 102 2.82 -0.73 -5.94
N THR A 103 2.39 -1.59 -6.83
CA THR A 103 2.99 -2.91 -7.02
C THR A 103 4.00 -2.82 -8.16
N TYR A 104 5.27 -3.06 -7.83
CA TYR A 104 6.29 -3.20 -8.86
C TYR A 104 6.17 -4.59 -9.49
N GLU A 105 5.89 -4.62 -10.78
CA GLU A 105 5.88 -5.84 -11.58
C GLU A 105 7.04 -5.81 -12.58
N ARG A 106 7.77 -6.91 -12.67
CA ARG A 106 8.86 -7.05 -13.63
C ARG A 106 8.31 -7.06 -15.06
N GLY A 107 8.68 -6.07 -15.85
CA GLY A 107 8.29 -5.99 -17.25
C GLY A 107 8.80 -4.71 -17.91
N GLY A 108 9.33 -4.83 -19.13
CA GLY A 108 9.88 -3.72 -19.91
C GLY A 108 11.37 -3.46 -19.68
N SER A 109 11.92 -2.52 -20.45
CA SER A 109 13.35 -2.17 -20.50
C SER A 109 13.79 -1.15 -19.44
N SER A 110 12.84 -0.55 -18.68
CA SER A 110 13.16 0.43 -17.64
C SER A 110 13.66 -0.26 -16.38
N ASN A 111 14.65 0.37 -15.73
CA ASN A 111 15.19 -0.14 -14.48
C ASN A 111 14.20 0.07 -13.32
N PHE A 112 14.50 -0.55 -12.17
CA PHE A 112 13.67 -0.49 -10.96
C PHE A 112 13.46 0.96 -10.49
N LEU A 113 14.53 1.73 -10.38
CA LEU A 113 14.48 3.11 -9.88
C LEU A 113 13.63 4.02 -10.76
N ASP A 114 13.77 3.94 -12.09
CA ASP A 114 12.98 4.74 -13.04
C ASP A 114 11.48 4.47 -12.91
N ARG A 115 11.10 3.22 -12.72
CA ARG A 115 9.69 2.82 -12.58
C ARG A 115 9.10 3.28 -11.26
N VAL A 116 9.84 3.09 -10.15
CA VAL A 116 9.41 3.58 -8.82
C VAL A 116 9.33 5.09 -8.84
N SER A 117 10.35 5.79 -9.36
CA SER A 117 10.35 7.25 -9.48
C SER A 117 9.16 7.77 -10.27
N SER A 118 8.90 7.18 -11.44
CA SER A 118 7.76 7.57 -12.28
C SER A 118 6.42 7.34 -11.58
N ALA A 119 6.25 6.21 -10.89
CA ALA A 119 5.03 5.89 -10.15
C ALA A 119 4.81 6.85 -8.98
N VAL A 120 5.87 7.12 -8.20
CA VAL A 120 5.83 8.05 -7.07
C VAL A 120 5.48 9.46 -7.57
N THR A 121 6.16 9.95 -8.61
CA THR A 121 5.91 11.28 -9.18
C THR A 121 4.47 11.42 -9.66
N ALA A 122 3.95 10.44 -10.39
CA ALA A 122 2.55 10.47 -10.85
C ALA A 122 1.54 10.52 -9.69
N LYS A 123 1.80 9.82 -8.58
CA LYS A 123 0.95 9.86 -7.38
C LYS A 123 1.09 11.19 -6.64
N CYS A 124 2.29 11.73 -6.50
CA CYS A 124 2.52 13.06 -5.93
C CYS A 124 1.77 14.15 -6.72
N ASP A 125 1.90 14.17 -8.04
CA ASP A 125 1.20 15.11 -8.91
C ASP A 125 -0.32 14.99 -8.83
N LYS A 126 -0.82 13.76 -8.75
CA LYS A 126 -2.26 13.50 -8.59
C LYS A 126 -2.84 14.14 -7.33
N TYR A 127 -2.09 14.16 -6.22
CA TYR A 127 -2.61 14.54 -4.91
C TYR A 127 -2.00 15.82 -4.32
N LYS A 128 -1.02 16.48 -4.96
CA LYS A 128 -0.26 17.64 -4.43
C LYS A 128 -1.13 18.69 -3.77
N ASP A 129 -2.23 19.08 -4.42
CA ASP A 129 -3.10 20.15 -3.90
C ASP A 129 -3.83 19.73 -2.62
N ILE A 130 -4.28 18.47 -2.55
CA ILE A 130 -4.94 17.90 -1.39
C ILE A 130 -3.96 17.75 -0.23
N ILE A 131 -2.75 17.25 -0.51
CA ILE A 131 -1.69 17.08 0.48
C ILE A 131 -1.35 18.42 1.12
N ALA A 132 -1.12 19.46 0.29
CA ALA A 132 -0.78 20.79 0.75
C ALA A 132 -1.92 21.45 1.55
N ALA A 133 -3.17 21.38 1.04
CA ALA A 133 -4.33 22.00 1.67
C ALA A 133 -4.69 21.39 3.04
N ASN A 134 -4.32 20.13 3.28
CA ASN A 134 -4.66 19.41 4.51
C ASN A 134 -3.43 19.05 5.34
N SER A 135 -2.24 19.51 4.97
CA SER A 135 -0.96 19.22 5.65
C SER A 135 -0.75 17.71 5.87
N LEU A 136 -1.07 16.90 4.85
CA LEU A 136 -0.98 15.45 4.96
C LEU A 136 0.46 14.96 4.80
N ARG A 137 0.83 13.96 5.58
CA ARG A 137 2.02 13.14 5.34
C ARG A 137 1.69 12.12 4.25
N PHE A 138 2.26 12.32 3.07
CA PHE A 138 1.99 11.46 1.93
C PHE A 138 3.01 10.33 1.83
N VAL A 139 2.53 9.10 1.88
CA VAL A 139 3.32 7.88 1.81
C VAL A 139 2.97 7.11 0.55
N VAL A 140 3.99 6.69 -0.20
CA VAL A 140 3.80 5.72 -1.29
C VAL A 140 4.33 4.37 -0.83
N ALA A 141 3.43 3.39 -0.71
CA ALA A 141 3.78 2.02 -0.35
C ALA A 141 4.11 1.22 -1.63
N VAL A 142 5.34 0.77 -1.74
CA VAL A 142 5.87 0.03 -2.90
C VAL A 142 6.00 -1.44 -2.53
N TYR A 143 5.19 -2.29 -3.15
CA TYR A 143 5.34 -3.73 -3.03
C TYR A 143 6.47 -4.23 -3.93
N LEU A 144 7.42 -4.93 -3.33
CA LEU A 144 8.51 -5.60 -4.04
C LEU A 144 8.16 -7.07 -4.23
N ASP A 145 7.92 -7.48 -5.48
CA ASP A 145 7.81 -8.88 -5.81
C ASP A 145 9.19 -9.53 -5.72
N PHE A 146 9.28 -10.80 -5.31
CA PHE A 146 10.54 -11.55 -5.28
C PHE A 146 11.22 -11.64 -6.68
N LEU A 147 10.48 -11.40 -7.76
CA LEU A 147 10.98 -11.36 -9.13
C LEU A 147 11.56 -9.99 -9.52
N THR A 148 11.48 -8.97 -8.67
CA THR A 148 11.91 -7.60 -9.01
C THR A 148 13.42 -7.47 -9.17
N GLY A 149 14.19 -8.39 -8.58
CA GLY A 149 15.64 -8.31 -8.50
C GLY A 149 16.15 -7.27 -7.51
N MET A 150 15.26 -6.72 -6.66
CA MET A 150 15.57 -5.83 -5.54
C MET A 150 14.94 -6.39 -4.27
N SER A 151 15.73 -6.57 -3.25
CA SER A 151 15.31 -6.94 -1.90
C SER A 151 15.11 -5.70 -1.02
N LEU A 152 14.47 -5.88 0.13
CA LEU A 152 14.38 -4.81 1.14
C LEU A 152 15.75 -4.38 1.66
N ASP A 153 16.69 -5.32 1.77
CA ASP A 153 18.04 -5.03 2.24
C ASP A 153 18.80 -4.20 1.21
N GLU A 154 18.72 -4.52 -0.08
CA GLU A 154 19.29 -3.69 -1.15
C GLU A 154 18.65 -2.30 -1.20
N CYS A 155 17.33 -2.17 -1.06
CA CYS A 155 16.67 -0.86 -0.98
C CYS A 155 17.17 -0.03 0.22
N ARG A 156 17.53 -0.68 1.32
CA ARG A 156 18.06 -0.02 2.51
C ARG A 156 19.54 0.36 2.34
N GLU A 157 20.36 -0.56 1.85
CA GLU A 157 21.81 -0.34 1.64
C GLU A 157 22.05 0.74 0.57
N ASP A 158 21.30 0.72 -0.50
CA ASP A 158 21.39 1.66 -1.63
C ASP A 158 20.37 2.80 -1.54
N SER A 159 19.90 3.16 -0.33
CA SER A 159 18.84 4.14 -0.12
C SER A 159 19.07 5.50 -0.77
N GLU A 160 20.34 5.92 -0.89
CA GLU A 160 20.71 7.19 -1.55
C GLU A 160 20.29 7.27 -3.03
N MET A 161 20.08 6.14 -3.69
CA MET A 161 19.57 6.14 -5.06
C MET A 161 18.16 6.74 -5.19
N PHE A 162 17.38 6.78 -4.08
CA PHE A 162 16.05 7.38 -4.04
C PHE A 162 16.05 8.89 -3.76
N ARG A 163 17.19 9.49 -3.41
CA ARG A 163 17.29 10.95 -3.14
C ARG A 163 16.68 11.79 -4.25
N PRO A 164 16.94 11.56 -5.54
CA PRO A 164 16.33 12.35 -6.61
C PRO A 164 14.80 12.26 -6.64
N VAL A 165 14.22 11.15 -6.17
CA VAL A 165 12.75 10.99 -6.08
C VAL A 165 12.18 11.96 -5.06
N PHE A 166 12.82 12.09 -3.89
CA PHE A 166 12.39 13.04 -2.85
C PHE A 166 12.65 14.48 -3.26
N ASP A 167 13.81 14.78 -3.85
CA ASP A 167 14.18 16.14 -4.29
C ASP A 167 13.20 16.68 -5.35
N THR A 168 12.65 15.79 -6.17
CA THR A 168 11.67 16.14 -7.21
C THR A 168 10.25 16.27 -6.65
N ASN A 169 9.93 15.57 -5.57
CA ASN A 169 8.56 15.40 -5.07
C ASN A 169 8.39 15.97 -3.65
N ASN A 170 8.35 17.29 -3.50
CA ASN A 170 8.24 17.98 -2.20
C ASN A 170 7.00 17.59 -1.36
N SER A 171 5.98 16.99 -1.96
CA SER A 171 4.80 16.48 -1.26
C SER A 171 4.97 15.07 -0.70
N LEU A 172 6.04 14.37 -1.09
CA LEU A 172 6.34 13.03 -0.62
C LEU A 172 6.94 13.09 0.77
N TRP A 173 6.30 12.46 1.75
CA TRP A 173 6.85 12.32 3.08
C TRP A 173 7.72 11.07 3.21
N ALA A 174 7.27 9.92 2.66
CA ALA A 174 8.02 8.68 2.72
C ALA A 174 7.68 7.71 1.59
N ILE A 175 8.62 6.81 1.32
CA ILE A 175 8.39 5.59 0.54
C ILE A 175 8.46 4.40 1.50
N LEU A 176 7.40 3.61 1.54
CA LEU A 176 7.31 2.40 2.35
C LEU A 176 7.49 1.18 1.44
N PHE A 177 8.66 0.57 1.45
CA PHE A 177 8.89 -0.69 0.75
C PHE A 177 8.39 -1.87 1.59
N PHE A 178 7.75 -2.84 0.94
CA PHE A 178 7.33 -4.06 1.61
C PHE A 178 7.31 -5.25 0.65
N THR A 179 7.48 -6.44 1.21
CA THR A 179 7.48 -7.71 0.46
C THR A 179 7.00 -8.86 1.33
N GLU A 180 6.56 -9.92 0.69
CA GLU A 180 6.32 -11.21 1.34
C GLU A 180 7.66 -11.85 1.72
N THR A 181 7.83 -12.28 2.97
CA THR A 181 9.09 -12.89 3.43
C THR A 181 8.97 -14.40 3.56
N GLN A 182 8.10 -14.88 4.42
CA GLN A 182 7.95 -16.32 4.67
C GLN A 182 6.55 -16.67 5.19
N VAL A 183 6.20 -17.93 5.09
CA VAL A 183 4.97 -18.45 5.70
C VAL A 183 5.33 -19.18 7.00
N VAL A 184 4.79 -18.72 8.12
CA VAL A 184 4.98 -19.32 9.43
C VAL A 184 3.63 -19.77 9.97
N ARG A 185 3.50 -21.07 10.24
CA ARG A 185 2.25 -21.68 10.73
C ARG A 185 1.01 -21.32 9.89
N GLY A 186 1.18 -21.30 8.56
CA GLY A 186 0.11 -20.96 7.62
C GLY A 186 -0.21 -19.46 7.49
N ARG A 187 0.52 -18.59 8.16
CA ARG A 187 0.39 -17.12 8.02
C ARG A 187 1.51 -16.56 7.20
N GLN A 188 1.17 -15.72 6.22
CA GLN A 188 2.14 -14.95 5.45
C GLN A 188 2.73 -13.84 6.33
N LEU A 189 4.05 -13.77 6.40
CA LEU A 189 4.77 -12.66 7.02
C LEU A 189 5.25 -11.67 5.95
N TYR A 190 5.38 -10.41 6.36
CA TYR A 190 5.83 -9.32 5.51
C TYR A 190 7.02 -8.62 6.14
N GLY A 191 8.00 -8.28 5.30
CA GLY A 191 9.07 -7.38 5.65
C GLY A 191 8.72 -5.96 5.23
N PHE A 192 9.20 -4.97 6.00
CA PHE A 192 8.96 -3.55 5.74
C PHE A 192 10.23 -2.73 5.94
N PHE A 193 10.36 -1.69 5.11
CA PHE A 193 11.38 -0.66 5.26
C PHE A 193 10.81 0.68 4.79
N CYS A 194 10.86 1.69 5.65
CA CYS A 194 10.37 3.03 5.35
C CYS A 194 11.54 3.98 5.16
N LEU A 195 11.59 4.65 4.02
CA LEU A 195 12.58 5.66 3.68
C LEU A 195 11.92 7.04 3.67
N CYS A 196 12.51 8.02 4.35
CA CYS A 196 11.99 9.38 4.43
C CYS A 196 13.09 10.42 4.23
N THR A 197 12.69 11.68 4.00
CA THR A 197 13.63 12.81 4.02
C THR A 197 13.98 13.18 5.47
N ASP A 198 15.24 13.48 5.72
CA ASP A 198 15.76 13.74 7.07
C ASP A 198 15.22 15.01 7.72
N SER A 199 14.98 16.04 6.92
CA SER A 199 14.63 17.38 7.40
C SER A 199 13.21 17.52 7.96
N SER A 200 12.38 16.52 7.81
CA SER A 200 10.95 16.56 8.18
C SER A 200 10.47 15.35 8.98
N PHE A 201 11.40 14.51 9.46
CA PHE A 201 11.04 13.34 10.23
C PHE A 201 10.58 13.72 11.65
N GLU A 202 9.34 14.20 11.76
CA GLU A 202 8.61 14.06 13.01
C GLU A 202 8.04 12.63 13.04
N PRO A 203 8.48 11.78 13.97
CA PRO A 203 7.97 10.42 14.06
C PRO A 203 6.45 10.48 14.26
N ILE A 204 5.72 9.76 13.41
CA ILE A 204 4.30 9.57 13.62
C ILE A 204 4.15 8.66 14.85
N PRO A 205 3.42 9.06 15.88
CA PRO A 205 3.19 8.21 17.04
C PRO A 205 2.65 6.84 16.62
N ASN A 206 3.19 5.76 17.19
CA ASN A 206 2.82 4.38 16.89
C ASN A 206 3.14 3.90 15.46
N TRP A 207 3.98 4.61 14.71
CA TRP A 207 4.42 4.16 13.39
C TRP A 207 5.19 2.85 13.51
N PRO A 208 4.69 1.73 12.95
CA PRO A 208 5.25 0.41 13.24
C PRO A 208 6.41 0.00 12.33
N PHE A 209 6.69 0.76 11.27
CA PHE A 209 7.66 0.36 10.28
C PHE A 209 9.06 0.88 10.60
N PRO A 210 10.12 0.03 10.47
CA PRO A 210 11.49 0.48 10.54
C PRO A 210 11.75 1.62 9.56
N THR A 211 12.23 2.75 10.04
CA THR A 211 12.37 3.97 9.24
C THR A 211 13.79 4.48 9.25
N MET A 212 14.28 4.94 8.11
CA MET A 212 15.58 5.56 7.92
C MET A 212 15.43 6.88 7.16
N GLY A 213 16.16 7.90 7.61
CA GLY A 213 16.35 9.15 6.87
C GLY A 213 17.47 9.06 5.84
N LEU A 214 17.36 9.79 4.74
CA LEU A 214 18.37 9.79 3.67
C LEU A 214 19.72 10.44 4.06
N ASN A 215 19.81 11.12 5.20
CA ASN A 215 21.05 11.83 5.63
C ASN A 215 21.70 11.20 6.87
N GLN A 216 21.36 9.97 7.22
CA GLN A 216 21.96 9.26 8.37
C GLN A 216 23.10 8.36 7.93
#